data_5b7928cfdb44b39476639885f3cf6b82
#
_entry.id   5b7928cfdb44b39476639885f3cf6b82
#
_cell.length_a   1.000
_cell.length_b   1.000
_cell.length_c   1.000
_cell.angle_alpha   90.00
_cell.angle_beta   90.00
_cell.angle_gamma   90.00
#
_symmetry.space_group_name_H-M   'P 1'
#
loop_
_entity.id
_entity.type
_entity.pdbx_description
1 polymer ?
#
loop_
_entity_poly.entity_id
_entity_poly.type
_entity_poly.pdbx_seq_one_letter_code
_entity_poly.pdbx_strand_id
1 'polypeptide(L)'
;CIYCGFNCHNKINRAKLNASEIEKEMAAIAKTGLQEILILTGESKKMSDVEYIGEACKIARKYFKVIGLEVYPMNSDEYAYLHECGADYVTVFQETYNSDKYETLHLAGHKRIFPYRVNAQERALKGGMRGVGFAALLGLDDFRKDALATGYHAYLLQKKYPRAEIAFSCPRLCPIINNDRINPKDVHETQLLQVVCAYRLFMPFASITISTCLLYTS
;
A
#
# COMPACT_ATOMS: atom_id res chain seq x y z
N CYS A 1 13.49 -4.62 3.68
CA CYS A 1 12.63 -5.33 4.66
C CYS A 1 12.98 -6.80 4.66
N ILE A 2 13.19 -7.39 5.83
CA ILE A 2 13.60 -8.80 5.94
C ILE A 2 12.50 -9.80 5.55
N TYR A 3 11.25 -9.38 5.60
CA TYR A 3 10.06 -10.19 5.28
C TYR A 3 9.59 -10.07 3.83
N CYS A 4 10.26 -9.28 3.01
CA CYS A 4 9.79 -8.99 1.65
C CYS A 4 10.54 -9.83 0.61
N GLY A 5 9.81 -10.56 -0.25
CA GLY A 5 10.38 -11.29 -1.37
C GLY A 5 11.13 -10.41 -2.37
N PHE A 6 10.80 -9.11 -2.41
CA PHE A 6 11.44 -8.12 -3.27
C PHE A 6 12.61 -7.36 -2.60
N ASN A 7 13.09 -7.82 -1.44
CA ASN A 7 14.24 -7.18 -0.79
C ASN A 7 15.49 -7.22 -1.68
N CYS A 8 16.44 -6.30 -1.42
CA CYS A 8 17.65 -6.14 -2.26
C CYS A 8 18.60 -7.35 -2.25
N HIS A 9 18.46 -8.27 -1.29
CA HIS A 9 19.30 -9.47 -1.20
C HIS A 9 18.73 -10.65 -2.00
N ASN A 10 17.45 -10.61 -2.39
CA ASN A 10 16.86 -11.65 -3.21
C ASN A 10 17.24 -11.45 -4.67
N LYS A 11 17.74 -12.54 -5.28
CA LYS A 11 18.09 -12.60 -6.71
C LYS A 11 16.81 -12.80 -7.53
N ILE A 12 16.14 -11.69 -7.85
CA ILE A 12 14.94 -11.68 -8.71
C ILE A 12 15.19 -10.75 -9.90
N ASN A 13 14.54 -11.04 -11.02
CA ASN A 13 14.53 -10.13 -12.16
C ASN A 13 13.72 -8.89 -11.79
N ARG A 14 14.33 -7.72 -12.02
CA ARG A 14 13.67 -6.42 -11.83
C ARG A 14 13.64 -5.71 -13.16
N ALA A 15 12.48 -5.22 -13.53
CA ALA A 15 12.28 -4.43 -14.74
C ALA A 15 11.81 -3.02 -14.37
N LYS A 16 12.12 -2.07 -15.24
CA LYS A 16 11.54 -0.74 -15.25
C LYS A 16 11.00 -0.51 -16.66
N LEU A 17 9.70 -0.34 -16.78
CA LEU A 17 9.04 -0.12 -18.05
C LEU A 17 9.29 1.31 -18.53
N ASN A 18 9.50 1.50 -19.82
CA ASN A 18 9.47 2.82 -20.43
C ASN A 18 8.03 3.25 -20.77
N ALA A 19 7.83 4.51 -21.16
CA ALA A 19 6.50 5.07 -21.41
C ALA A 19 5.70 4.26 -22.44
N SER A 20 6.32 3.78 -23.51
CA SER A 20 5.65 2.96 -24.54
C SER A 20 5.22 1.59 -24.02
N GLU A 21 6.03 0.99 -23.16
CA GLU A 21 5.71 -0.29 -22.50
C GLU A 21 4.57 -0.11 -21.51
N ILE A 22 4.61 0.96 -20.68
CA ILE A 22 3.52 1.32 -19.77
C ILE A 22 2.22 1.51 -20.55
N GLU A 23 2.24 2.23 -21.67
CA GLU A 23 1.04 2.47 -22.47
C GLU A 23 0.47 1.16 -23.06
N LYS A 24 1.31 0.25 -23.52
CA LYS A 24 0.89 -1.07 -23.98
C LYS A 24 0.21 -1.90 -22.89
N GLU A 25 0.78 -1.91 -21.69
CA GLU A 25 0.19 -2.62 -20.54
C GLU A 25 -1.15 -1.98 -20.13
N MET A 26 -1.23 -0.65 -20.03
CA MET A 26 -2.47 0.05 -19.71
C MET A 26 -3.57 -0.23 -20.73
N ALA A 27 -3.24 -0.19 -22.03
CA ALA A 27 -4.18 -0.50 -23.11
C ALA A 27 -4.64 -1.97 -23.06
N ALA A 28 -3.76 -2.91 -22.73
CA ALA A 28 -4.10 -4.32 -22.59
C ALA A 28 -5.04 -4.57 -21.42
N ILE A 29 -4.75 -3.97 -20.25
CA ILE A 29 -5.60 -4.08 -19.07
C ILE A 29 -6.98 -3.43 -19.30
N ALA A 30 -7.02 -2.27 -19.94
CA ALA A 30 -8.28 -1.58 -20.23
C ALA A 30 -9.25 -2.41 -21.10
N LYS A 31 -8.76 -3.29 -21.97
CA LYS A 31 -9.58 -4.22 -22.76
C LYS A 31 -10.37 -5.21 -21.91
N THR A 32 -9.99 -5.44 -20.66
CA THR A 32 -10.73 -6.29 -19.73
C THR A 32 -12.01 -5.62 -19.18
N GLY A 33 -12.21 -4.31 -19.44
CA GLY A 33 -13.33 -3.53 -18.94
C GLY A 33 -13.16 -2.93 -17.56
N LEU A 34 -12.01 -3.12 -16.92
CA LEU A 34 -11.68 -2.49 -15.62
C LEU A 34 -11.66 -0.96 -15.76
N GLN A 35 -12.22 -0.27 -14.77
CA GLN A 35 -12.32 1.18 -14.74
C GLN A 35 -11.31 1.83 -13.80
N GLU A 36 -10.65 1.03 -12.98
CA GLU A 36 -9.68 1.43 -11.97
C GLU A 36 -8.39 0.65 -12.14
N ILE A 37 -7.26 1.32 -11.88
CA ILE A 37 -5.92 0.73 -11.86
C ILE A 37 -5.18 1.12 -10.60
N LEU A 38 -4.45 0.18 -10.01
CA LEU A 38 -3.48 0.44 -8.94
C LEU A 38 -2.07 0.32 -9.50
N ILE A 39 -1.34 1.41 -9.52
CA ILE A 39 0.06 1.46 -9.98
C ILE A 39 0.98 1.21 -8.79
N LEU A 40 1.82 0.18 -8.91
CA LEU A 40 2.78 -0.22 -7.87
C LEU A 40 4.20 0.00 -8.33
N THR A 41 5.07 0.41 -7.39
CA THR A 41 6.52 0.45 -7.60
C THR A 41 7.26 -0.19 -6.44
N GLY A 42 8.49 -0.59 -6.68
CA GLY A 42 9.42 -0.88 -5.59
C GLY A 42 9.76 0.38 -4.77
N GLU A 43 10.16 0.22 -3.51
CA GLU A 43 10.56 1.34 -2.65
C GLU A 43 11.98 1.84 -3.00
N SER A 44 12.14 2.39 -4.21
CA SER A 44 13.40 2.97 -4.68
C SER A 44 13.15 4.29 -5.39
N LYS A 45 13.24 5.38 -4.64
CA LYS A 45 13.10 6.75 -5.19
C LYS A 45 14.08 7.01 -6.35
N LYS A 46 15.25 6.36 -6.34
CA LYS A 46 16.23 6.47 -7.43
C LYS A 46 15.77 5.81 -8.73
N MET A 47 15.05 4.69 -8.63
CA MET A 47 14.60 3.92 -9.81
C MET A 47 13.20 4.33 -10.27
N SER A 48 12.36 4.76 -9.35
CA SER A 48 10.97 5.18 -9.59
C SER A 48 10.79 6.53 -8.93
N ASP A 49 11.38 7.58 -9.53
CA ASP A 49 11.20 8.95 -9.05
C ASP A 49 9.77 9.45 -9.27
N VAL A 50 9.46 10.61 -8.72
CA VAL A 50 8.11 11.18 -8.76
C VAL A 50 7.68 11.48 -10.20
N GLU A 51 8.61 11.91 -11.03
CA GLU A 51 8.38 12.21 -12.43
C GLU A 51 8.00 10.97 -13.23
N TYR A 52 8.69 9.85 -13.01
CA TYR A 52 8.36 8.56 -13.62
C TYR A 52 6.98 8.06 -13.21
N ILE A 53 6.63 8.16 -11.92
CA ILE A 53 5.31 7.77 -11.43
C ILE A 53 4.23 8.71 -12.01
N GLY A 54 4.50 10.01 -12.07
CA GLY A 54 3.61 11.00 -12.66
C GLY A 54 3.34 10.74 -14.15
N GLU A 55 4.36 10.35 -14.91
CA GLU A 55 4.19 9.97 -16.32
C GLU A 55 3.32 8.72 -16.45
N ALA A 56 3.52 7.72 -15.60
CA ALA A 56 2.65 6.53 -15.57
C ALA A 56 1.18 6.90 -15.24
N CYS A 57 0.94 7.85 -14.33
CA CYS A 57 -0.41 8.36 -14.04
C CYS A 57 -1.04 9.05 -15.24
N LYS A 58 -0.30 9.90 -15.95
CA LYS A 58 -0.78 10.59 -17.16
C LYS A 58 -1.16 9.60 -18.27
N ILE A 59 -0.35 8.56 -18.44
CA ILE A 59 -0.66 7.49 -19.40
C ILE A 59 -1.91 6.73 -18.96
N ALA A 60 -1.97 6.31 -17.69
CA ALA A 60 -3.11 5.56 -17.14
C ALA A 60 -4.43 6.34 -17.25
N ARG A 61 -4.41 7.68 -17.10
CA ARG A 61 -5.61 8.53 -17.19
C ARG A 61 -6.29 8.48 -18.56
N LYS A 62 -5.59 8.08 -19.62
CA LYS A 62 -6.19 7.85 -20.95
C LYS A 62 -7.14 6.65 -20.96
N TYR A 63 -6.95 5.70 -20.05
CA TYR A 63 -7.61 4.40 -20.06
C TYR A 63 -8.52 4.15 -18.85
N PHE A 64 -8.23 4.75 -17.69
CA PHE A 64 -8.90 4.47 -16.42
C PHE A 64 -9.51 5.72 -15.80
N LYS A 65 -10.65 5.53 -15.14
CA LYS A 65 -11.36 6.61 -14.44
C LYS A 65 -10.78 6.86 -13.05
N VAL A 66 -10.24 5.83 -12.43
CA VAL A 66 -9.68 5.90 -11.08
C VAL A 66 -8.26 5.33 -11.10
N ILE A 67 -7.32 6.10 -10.56
CA ILE A 67 -5.91 5.72 -10.47
C ILE A 67 -5.47 5.76 -9.02
N GLY A 68 -5.15 4.59 -8.50
CA GLY A 68 -4.53 4.40 -7.20
C GLY A 68 -3.03 4.22 -7.31
N LEU A 69 -2.33 4.58 -6.25
CA LEU A 69 -0.90 4.39 -6.11
C LEU A 69 -0.57 3.54 -4.88
N GLU A 70 0.28 2.54 -5.05
CA GLU A 70 0.93 1.82 -3.96
C GLU A 70 2.45 1.99 -4.12
N VAL A 71 2.96 3.07 -3.57
CA VAL A 71 4.33 3.54 -3.75
C VAL A 71 4.94 3.93 -2.40
N TYR A 72 6.23 4.25 -2.39
CA TYR A 72 6.89 4.71 -1.18
C TYR A 72 6.29 6.04 -0.67
N PRO A 73 6.37 6.33 0.67
CA PRO A 73 5.88 7.58 1.23
C PRO A 73 6.59 8.79 0.62
N MET A 74 5.82 9.84 0.35
CA MET A 74 6.28 11.08 -0.26
C MET A 74 5.92 12.30 0.58
N ASN A 75 6.44 13.46 0.24
CA ASN A 75 6.05 14.74 0.78
C ASN A 75 4.72 15.23 0.18
N SER A 76 4.09 16.20 0.80
CA SER A 76 2.77 16.69 0.34
C SER A 76 2.83 17.34 -1.03
N ASP A 77 3.91 18.03 -1.37
CA ASP A 77 4.16 18.62 -2.69
C ASP A 77 4.35 17.55 -3.78
N GLU A 78 5.07 16.46 -3.47
CA GLU A 78 5.22 15.33 -4.37
C GLU A 78 3.85 14.65 -4.61
N TYR A 79 3.04 14.46 -3.57
CA TYR A 79 1.68 13.95 -3.72
C TYR A 79 0.77 14.91 -4.51
N ALA A 80 0.91 16.23 -4.33
CA ALA A 80 0.16 17.21 -5.11
C ALA A 80 0.50 17.10 -6.60
N TYR A 81 1.77 16.99 -6.95
CA TYR A 81 2.20 16.73 -8.32
C TYR A 81 1.60 15.46 -8.91
N LEU A 82 1.61 14.35 -8.14
CA LEU A 82 1.02 13.09 -8.61
C LEU A 82 -0.50 13.19 -8.77
N HIS A 83 -1.17 13.95 -7.90
CA HIS A 83 -2.60 14.24 -8.05
C HIS A 83 -2.88 15.05 -9.33
N GLU A 84 -2.10 16.07 -9.63
CA GLU A 84 -2.17 16.82 -10.88
C GLU A 84 -1.91 15.93 -12.11
N CYS A 85 -1.04 14.93 -11.98
CA CYS A 85 -0.81 13.91 -13.02
C CYS A 85 -1.96 12.91 -13.18
N GLY A 86 -2.95 12.95 -12.28
CA GLY A 86 -4.15 12.16 -12.37
C GLY A 86 -4.31 11.06 -11.32
N ALA A 87 -3.46 10.98 -10.30
CA ALA A 87 -3.67 10.05 -9.20
C ALA A 87 -4.84 10.49 -8.31
N ASP A 88 -5.71 9.55 -7.93
CA ASP A 88 -6.89 9.79 -7.11
C ASP A 88 -6.67 9.45 -5.64
N TYR A 89 -5.97 8.36 -5.36
CA TYR A 89 -5.72 7.90 -4.00
C TYR A 89 -4.36 7.21 -3.87
N VAL A 90 -3.90 7.09 -2.63
CA VAL A 90 -2.65 6.39 -2.34
C VAL A 90 -2.85 5.39 -1.19
N THR A 91 -2.22 4.24 -1.32
CA THR A 91 -2.13 3.23 -0.28
C THR A 91 -0.69 3.12 0.20
N VAL A 92 -0.48 3.28 1.51
CA VAL A 92 0.82 3.08 2.15
C VAL A 92 0.63 2.17 3.36
N PHE A 93 1.10 0.94 3.28
CA PHE A 93 1.02 0.02 4.40
C PHE A 93 2.03 0.40 5.47
N GLN A 94 1.55 0.53 6.73
CA GLN A 94 2.40 0.81 7.87
C GLN A 94 3.26 -0.40 8.24
N GLU A 95 2.85 -1.58 7.85
CA GLU A 95 3.44 -2.88 8.13
C GLU A 95 3.18 -3.34 9.57
N THR A 96 3.70 -2.68 10.57
CA THR A 96 3.34 -2.81 12.00
C THR A 96 3.36 -1.46 12.68
N TYR A 97 2.52 -1.29 13.69
CA TYR A 97 2.48 -0.08 14.54
C TYR A 97 3.38 -0.18 15.78
N ASN A 98 4.00 -1.34 16.01
CA ASN A 98 5.03 -1.50 17.00
C ASN A 98 6.35 -0.91 16.48
N SER A 99 6.77 0.26 16.97
CA SER A 99 7.97 0.97 16.52
C SER A 99 9.25 0.16 16.72
N ASP A 100 9.37 -0.55 17.85
CA ASP A 100 10.57 -1.35 18.16
C ASP A 100 10.67 -2.54 17.22
N LYS A 101 9.55 -3.22 16.99
CA LYS A 101 9.48 -4.31 16.02
C LYS A 101 9.75 -3.80 14.61
N TYR A 102 9.19 -2.65 14.25
CA TYR A 102 9.38 -2.01 12.95
C TYR A 102 10.87 -1.77 12.63
N GLU A 103 11.63 -1.28 13.61
CA GLU A 103 13.06 -1.03 13.45
C GLU A 103 13.84 -2.32 13.17
N THR A 104 13.50 -3.43 13.81
CA THR A 104 14.15 -4.73 13.57
C THR A 104 13.85 -5.33 12.19
N LEU A 105 12.75 -4.93 11.57
CA LEU A 105 12.29 -5.42 10.27
C LEU A 105 12.79 -4.59 9.09
N HIS A 106 13.06 -3.29 9.31
CA HIS A 106 13.42 -2.32 8.27
C HIS A 106 14.84 -1.81 8.49
N LEU A 107 15.83 -2.62 8.09
CA LEU A 107 17.24 -2.41 8.45
C LEU A 107 17.93 -1.27 7.69
N ALA A 108 17.41 -0.87 6.52
CA ALA A 108 18.02 0.15 5.68
C ALA A 108 16.98 0.84 4.76
N GLY A 109 17.40 1.94 4.14
CA GLY A 109 16.58 2.71 3.20
C GLY A 109 15.57 3.63 3.89
N HIS A 110 14.81 4.38 3.09
CA HIS A 110 13.82 5.36 3.59
C HIS A 110 12.67 4.70 4.36
N LYS A 111 12.32 3.46 4.06
CA LYS A 111 11.29 2.70 4.79
C LYS A 111 11.61 2.53 6.27
N ARG A 112 12.88 2.64 6.67
CA ARG A 112 13.29 2.57 8.08
C ARG A 112 12.71 3.68 8.95
N ILE A 113 12.33 4.81 8.38
CA ILE A 113 11.90 6.00 9.13
C ILE A 113 10.41 5.85 9.52
N PHE A 114 10.15 5.25 10.68
CA PHE A 114 8.80 4.99 11.19
C PHE A 114 7.90 6.23 11.25
N PRO A 115 8.30 7.38 11.84
CA PRO A 115 7.44 8.56 11.91
C PRO A 115 7.08 9.12 10.52
N TYR A 116 8.00 9.03 9.56
CA TYR A 116 7.74 9.48 8.21
C TYR A 116 6.72 8.59 7.49
N ARG A 117 6.77 7.27 7.74
CA ARG A 117 5.84 6.33 7.11
C ARG A 117 4.44 6.44 7.71
N VAL A 118 4.30 6.49 9.03
CA VAL A 118 2.99 6.57 9.69
C VAL A 118 2.21 7.84 9.34
N ASN A 119 2.89 8.92 8.96
CA ASN A 119 2.25 10.16 8.55
C ASN A 119 2.03 10.28 7.02
N ALA A 120 2.23 9.20 6.26
CA ALA A 120 2.16 9.24 4.79
C ALA A 120 0.75 9.59 4.29
N GLN A 121 -0.29 8.99 4.85
CA GLN A 121 -1.68 9.21 4.45
C GLN A 121 -2.11 10.67 4.69
N GLU A 122 -1.71 11.26 5.82
CA GLU A 122 -2.02 12.66 6.05
C GLU A 122 -1.33 13.59 5.04
N ARG A 123 -0.06 13.31 4.69
CA ARG A 123 0.62 14.09 3.65
C ARG A 123 -0.04 13.94 2.29
N ALA A 124 -0.54 12.75 1.96
CA ALA A 124 -1.26 12.52 0.71
C ALA A 124 -2.57 13.33 0.65
N LEU A 125 -3.35 13.34 1.73
CA LEU A 125 -4.56 14.18 1.80
C LEU A 125 -4.25 15.67 1.72
N LYS A 126 -3.16 16.13 2.34
CA LYS A 126 -2.69 17.51 2.20
C LYS A 126 -2.25 17.83 0.76
N GLY A 127 -1.74 16.85 0.02
CA GLY A 127 -1.41 16.94 -1.40
C GLY A 127 -2.61 16.86 -2.33
N GLY A 128 -3.85 16.77 -1.81
CA GLY A 128 -5.07 16.78 -2.61
C GLY A 128 -5.61 15.41 -3.01
N MET A 129 -4.97 14.31 -2.58
CA MET A 129 -5.51 12.98 -2.85
C MET A 129 -6.93 12.84 -2.28
N ARG A 130 -7.83 12.27 -3.06
CA ARG A 130 -9.24 12.06 -2.70
C ARG A 130 -9.39 11.00 -1.61
N GLY A 131 -8.54 9.98 -1.62
CA GLY A 131 -8.60 8.87 -0.69
C GLY A 131 -7.25 8.35 -0.25
N VAL A 132 -7.26 7.60 0.84
CA VAL A 132 -6.08 6.93 1.39
C VAL A 132 -6.39 5.54 1.90
N GLY A 133 -5.46 4.61 1.62
CA GLY A 133 -5.51 3.23 2.07
C GLY A 133 -4.61 2.98 3.28
N PHE A 134 -5.10 2.16 4.19
CA PHE A 134 -4.43 1.76 5.41
C PHE A 134 -4.26 0.25 5.47
N ALA A 135 -3.11 -0.21 5.92
CA ALA A 135 -2.90 -1.61 6.29
C ALA A 135 -1.74 -1.78 7.25
N ALA A 136 -1.84 -2.80 8.08
CA ALA A 136 -0.70 -3.50 8.66
C ALA A 136 -0.53 -4.86 7.97
N LEU A 137 0.70 -5.35 7.86
CA LEU A 137 0.96 -6.72 7.40
C LEU A 137 0.78 -7.68 8.59
N LEU A 138 -0.42 -8.25 8.66
CA LEU A 138 -0.85 -9.07 9.80
C LEU A 138 0.06 -10.30 9.97
N GLY A 139 0.63 -10.44 11.15
CA GLY A 139 1.57 -11.51 11.49
C GLY A 139 3.05 -11.08 11.59
N LEU A 140 3.37 -9.80 11.34
CA LEU A 140 4.69 -9.25 11.66
C LEU A 140 4.88 -9.05 13.17
N ASP A 141 3.80 -8.65 13.85
CA ASP A 141 3.69 -8.54 15.30
C ASP A 141 2.30 -9.02 15.73
N ASP A 142 1.86 -8.70 16.94
CA ASP A 142 0.50 -9.01 17.43
C ASP A 142 -0.56 -8.41 16.48
N PHE A 143 -1.22 -9.28 15.73
CA PHE A 143 -2.15 -8.87 14.68
C PHE A 143 -3.35 -8.09 15.20
N ARG A 144 -3.77 -8.33 16.46
CA ARG A 144 -4.90 -7.61 17.08
C ARG A 144 -4.53 -6.18 17.39
N LYS A 145 -3.30 -5.97 17.93
CA LYS A 145 -2.78 -4.64 18.21
C LYS A 145 -2.57 -3.85 16.92
N ASP A 146 -1.97 -4.48 15.91
CA ASP A 146 -1.76 -3.86 14.61
C ASP A 146 -3.09 -3.54 13.90
N ALA A 147 -4.08 -4.43 13.93
CA ALA A 147 -5.39 -4.17 13.37
C ALA A 147 -6.11 -3.03 14.11
N LEU A 148 -6.10 -3.03 15.45
CA LEU A 148 -6.68 -1.94 16.24
C LEU A 148 -6.02 -0.59 15.92
N ALA A 149 -4.69 -0.56 15.91
CA ALA A 149 -3.93 0.66 15.63
C ALA A 149 -4.18 1.17 14.20
N THR A 150 -4.27 0.28 13.21
CA THR A 150 -4.66 0.62 11.84
C THR A 150 -6.05 1.25 11.78
N GLY A 151 -7.04 0.63 12.41
CA GLY A 151 -8.40 1.15 12.47
C GLY A 151 -8.45 2.51 13.17
N TYR A 152 -7.78 2.64 14.30
CA TYR A 152 -7.76 3.88 15.07
C TYR A 152 -7.05 5.02 14.32
N HIS A 153 -5.96 4.74 13.64
CA HIS A 153 -5.26 5.71 12.79
C HIS A 153 -6.19 6.22 11.66
N ALA A 154 -6.84 5.32 10.96
CA ALA A 154 -7.80 5.66 9.91
C ALA A 154 -8.97 6.51 10.46
N TYR A 155 -9.52 6.13 11.60
CA TYR A 155 -10.61 6.85 12.26
C TYR A 155 -10.21 8.29 12.66
N LEU A 156 -9.04 8.46 13.26
CA LEU A 156 -8.53 9.78 13.63
C LEU A 156 -8.32 10.67 12.40
N LEU A 157 -7.79 10.08 11.32
CA LEU A 157 -7.58 10.81 10.08
C LEU A 157 -8.91 11.17 9.41
N GLN A 158 -9.89 10.26 9.40
CA GLN A 158 -11.24 10.55 8.89
C GLN A 158 -11.91 11.69 9.67
N LYS A 159 -11.74 11.76 11.00
CA LYS A 159 -12.24 12.89 11.78
C LYS A 159 -11.62 14.22 11.37
N LYS A 160 -10.33 14.21 11.07
CA LYS A 160 -9.60 15.41 10.63
C LYS A 160 -9.91 15.80 9.20
N TYR A 161 -10.16 14.83 8.34
CA TYR A 161 -10.48 14.96 6.92
C TYR A 161 -11.80 14.27 6.58
N PRO A 162 -12.96 14.85 6.94
CA PRO A 162 -14.27 14.16 6.84
C PRO A 162 -14.67 13.75 5.42
N ARG A 163 -14.10 14.40 4.41
CA ARG A 163 -14.38 14.12 2.99
C ARG A 163 -13.44 13.08 2.38
N ALA A 164 -12.41 12.66 3.10
CA ALA A 164 -11.48 11.67 2.60
C ALA A 164 -12.13 10.31 2.46
N GLU A 165 -11.88 9.64 1.35
CA GLU A 165 -12.24 8.24 1.18
C GLU A 165 -11.22 7.37 1.92
N ILE A 166 -11.69 6.51 2.80
CA ILE A 166 -10.87 5.60 3.59
C ILE A 166 -11.02 4.18 3.06
N ALA A 167 -9.91 3.52 2.85
CA ALA A 167 -9.87 2.11 2.51
C ALA A 167 -8.96 1.34 3.47
N PHE A 168 -9.38 0.14 3.85
CA PHE A 168 -8.54 -0.84 4.55
C PHE A 168 -8.11 -1.93 3.59
N SER A 169 -6.85 -2.34 3.70
CA SER A 169 -6.38 -3.61 3.15
C SER A 169 -5.98 -4.53 4.30
N CYS A 170 -6.19 -5.81 4.12
CA CYS A 170 -5.93 -6.82 5.16
C CYS A 170 -4.89 -7.85 4.68
N PRO A 171 -3.65 -7.43 4.33
CA PRO A 171 -2.62 -8.36 3.95
C PRO A 171 -2.17 -9.19 5.16
N ARG A 172 -1.92 -10.46 4.94
CA ARG A 172 -1.30 -11.32 5.95
C ARG A 172 0.10 -11.74 5.49
N LEU A 173 0.97 -11.95 6.44
CA LEU A 173 2.31 -12.45 6.18
C LEU A 173 2.22 -13.84 5.57
N CYS A 174 2.86 -14.02 4.42
CA CYS A 174 2.95 -15.29 3.71
C CYS A 174 4.40 -15.79 3.72
N PRO A 175 4.63 -17.12 3.63
CA PRO A 175 5.97 -17.65 3.47
C PRO A 175 6.66 -17.08 2.23
N ILE A 176 7.95 -16.82 2.35
CA ILE A 176 8.77 -16.36 1.23
C ILE A 176 9.75 -17.46 0.89
N ILE A 177 9.88 -17.75 -0.39
CA ILE A 177 10.90 -18.72 -0.88
C ILE A 177 12.28 -18.25 -0.41
N ASN A 178 13.04 -19.15 0.19
CA ASN A 178 14.40 -18.92 0.72
C ASN A 178 14.46 -18.00 1.95
N ASN A 179 13.41 -17.89 2.75
CA ASN A 179 13.45 -17.14 4.00
C ASN A 179 12.73 -17.85 5.14
N ASP A 180 13.45 -18.72 5.85
CA ASP A 180 12.92 -19.47 6.99
C ASP A 180 12.80 -18.64 8.29
N ARG A 181 13.24 -17.38 8.27
CA ARG A 181 13.26 -16.50 9.45
C ARG A 181 11.89 -15.94 9.79
N ILE A 182 10.95 -16.04 8.88
CA ILE A 182 9.61 -15.49 9.04
C ILE A 182 8.62 -16.63 8.97
N ASN A 183 7.99 -16.89 10.10
CA ASN A 183 7.01 -17.96 10.22
C ASN A 183 5.59 -17.35 10.31
N PRO A 184 4.76 -17.44 9.27
CA PRO A 184 3.46 -16.77 9.21
C PRO A 184 2.35 -17.51 9.97
N LYS A 185 2.66 -18.28 11.01
CA LYS A 185 1.74 -19.23 11.65
C LYS A 185 0.58 -18.61 12.43
N ASP A 186 0.60 -17.31 12.71
CA ASP A 186 -0.28 -16.73 13.70
C ASP A 186 -1.58 -16.12 13.14
N VAL A 187 -1.68 -15.94 11.82
CA VAL A 187 -2.85 -15.33 11.19
C VAL A 187 -3.42 -16.24 10.10
N HIS A 188 -4.43 -17.01 10.46
CA HIS A 188 -5.20 -17.86 9.57
C HIS A 188 -6.44 -17.11 9.03
N GLU A 189 -7.25 -17.76 8.22
CA GLU A 189 -8.45 -17.17 7.64
C GLU A 189 -9.44 -16.67 8.70
N THR A 190 -9.60 -17.39 9.80
CA THR A 190 -10.49 -16.99 10.90
C THR A 190 -10.09 -15.68 11.52
N GLN A 191 -8.80 -15.48 11.79
CA GLN A 191 -8.27 -14.21 12.31
C GLN A 191 -8.41 -13.07 11.31
N LEU A 192 -8.18 -13.36 10.02
CA LEU A 192 -8.39 -12.40 8.95
C LEU A 192 -9.85 -11.97 8.88
N LEU A 193 -10.79 -12.91 8.89
CA LEU A 193 -12.22 -12.60 8.89
C LEU A 193 -12.63 -11.78 10.12
N GLN A 194 -12.06 -12.08 11.30
CA GLN A 194 -12.27 -11.25 12.49
C GLN A 194 -11.85 -9.80 12.28
N VAL A 195 -10.68 -9.57 11.67
CA VAL A 195 -10.19 -8.21 11.38
C VAL A 195 -11.08 -7.51 10.38
N VAL A 196 -11.47 -8.18 9.29
CA VAL A 196 -12.38 -7.63 8.27
C VAL A 196 -13.72 -7.23 8.89
N CYS A 197 -14.32 -8.10 9.70
CA CYS A 197 -15.57 -7.81 10.41
C CYS A 197 -15.41 -6.65 11.40
N ALA A 198 -14.30 -6.63 12.14
CA ALA A 198 -14.01 -5.54 13.08
C ALA A 198 -13.89 -4.18 12.36
N TYR A 199 -13.20 -4.09 11.24
CA TYR A 199 -13.12 -2.87 10.44
C TYR A 199 -14.49 -2.45 9.90
N ARG A 200 -15.29 -3.39 9.41
CA ARG A 200 -16.64 -3.10 8.92
C ARG A 200 -17.55 -2.55 10.03
N LEU A 201 -17.46 -3.07 11.24
CA LEU A 201 -18.21 -2.57 12.39
C LEU A 201 -17.70 -1.22 12.89
N PHE A 202 -16.37 -1.04 12.91
CA PHE A 202 -15.73 0.16 13.42
C PHE A 202 -15.87 1.38 12.49
N MET A 203 -15.72 1.14 11.17
CA MET A 203 -15.87 2.16 10.13
C MET A 203 -16.77 1.64 8.99
N PRO A 204 -18.10 1.69 9.14
CA PRO A 204 -19.05 1.04 8.24
C PRO A 204 -18.96 1.50 6.78
N PHE A 205 -18.55 2.74 6.55
CA PHE A 205 -18.47 3.34 5.21
C PHE A 205 -17.09 3.20 4.55
N ALA A 206 -16.08 2.71 5.26
CA ALA A 206 -14.77 2.49 4.68
C ALA A 206 -14.79 1.34 3.67
N SER A 207 -14.04 1.47 2.59
CA SER A 207 -13.79 0.37 1.67
C SER A 207 -12.88 -0.67 2.32
N ILE A 208 -13.08 -1.94 1.99
CA ILE A 208 -12.19 -3.03 2.44
C ILE A 208 -11.72 -3.79 1.20
N THR A 209 -10.42 -3.78 0.97
CA THR A 209 -9.77 -4.49 -0.13
C THR A 209 -9.17 -5.79 0.38
N ILE A 210 -9.49 -6.88 -0.28
CA ILE A 210 -8.93 -8.21 -0.01
C ILE A 210 -8.09 -8.62 -1.21
N SER A 211 -6.82 -8.91 -1.00
CA SER A 211 -5.94 -9.37 -2.07
C SER A 211 -6.13 -10.86 -2.35
N THR A 212 -5.96 -11.25 -3.61
CA THR A 212 -6.12 -12.64 -4.06
C THR A 212 -5.09 -13.61 -3.47
N CYS A 213 -3.95 -13.14 -2.97
CA CYS A 213 -2.99 -14.02 -2.26
C CYS A 213 -3.59 -14.69 -1.01
N LEU A 214 -4.74 -14.27 -0.55
CA LEU A 214 -5.46 -14.90 0.56
C LEU A 214 -6.17 -16.21 0.17
N LEU A 215 -6.38 -16.44 -1.12
CA LEU A 215 -7.13 -17.60 -1.63
C LEU A 215 -6.25 -18.81 -1.96
N TYR A 216 -4.92 -18.67 -1.97
CA TYR A 216 -3.99 -19.71 -2.40
C TYR A 216 -3.25 -20.44 -1.28
N THR A 217 -3.72 -20.34 -0.05
CA THR A 217 -3.11 -21.04 1.10
C THR A 217 -4.11 -21.97 1.77
N SER A 218 -4.64 -22.90 1.03
CA SER A 218 -5.24 -24.13 1.56
C SER A 218 -4.22 -25.27 1.48
#